data_543cf46509d4cbe4c8bca22d1c390366
#
_entry.id   543cf46509d4cbe4c8bca22d1c390366
#
_cell.length_a   1.000
_cell.length_b   1.000
_cell.length_c   1.000
_cell.angle_alpha   90.00
_cell.angle_beta   90.00
_cell.angle_gamma   90.00
#
_symmetry.space_group_name_H-M   'P 1'
#
loop_
_entity.id
_entity.type
_entity.pdbx_description
1 polymer ?
#
loop_
_entity_poly.entity_id
_entity_poly.type
_entity_poly.pdbx_seq_one_letter_code
_entity_poly.pdbx_strand_id
1 'polypeptide(L)'
;MALQLIELSKDVEYINIDVSRVPYTFSVKLSDRTYVFTVKYNDTGGFFTIDLLDTNNNVLAFGEIVRYGRPLFNVVENEHFPIPVIIPMCLSSDDIAEVTKENFGREVKLYLYERKVN
;
A
#
# COMPACT_ATOMS: atom_id res chain seq x y z
N MET A 1 -3.11 -17.84 -8.93
CA MET A 1 -4.24 -16.91 -8.83
C MET A 1 -4.03 -15.76 -9.80
N ALA A 2 -5.00 -15.52 -10.63
CA ALA A 2 -4.92 -14.37 -11.52
C ALA A 2 -5.25 -13.10 -10.75
N LEU A 3 -4.41 -12.09 -10.91
CA LEU A 3 -4.65 -10.78 -10.35
C LEU A 3 -5.39 -9.96 -11.39
N GLN A 4 -6.62 -9.63 -11.09
CA GLN A 4 -7.43 -8.85 -12.01
C GLN A 4 -7.90 -7.60 -11.30
N LEU A 5 -7.52 -6.46 -11.84
CA LEU A 5 -7.92 -5.18 -11.29
C LEU A 5 -9.28 -4.78 -11.84
N ILE A 6 -10.12 -4.24 -10.99
CA ILE A 6 -11.37 -3.66 -11.46
C ILE A 6 -11.08 -2.33 -12.13
N GLU A 7 -11.96 -1.95 -13.00
CA GLU A 7 -11.83 -0.66 -13.66
C GLU A 7 -11.95 0.46 -12.65
N LEU A 8 -11.05 1.42 -12.74
CA LEU A 8 -11.08 2.59 -11.88
C LEU A 8 -12.14 3.55 -12.39
N SER A 9 -13.13 3.76 -11.56
CA SER A 9 -14.22 4.64 -11.87
C SER A 9 -14.22 5.81 -10.88
N LYS A 10 -15.37 6.46 -10.76
CA LYS A 10 -15.55 7.51 -9.79
C LYS A 10 -15.35 7.05 -8.34
N ASP A 11 -15.38 5.74 -8.11
CA ASP A 11 -15.26 5.20 -6.77
C ASP A 11 -13.83 4.72 -6.47
N VAL A 12 -12.86 5.36 -7.07
CA VAL A 12 -11.44 5.04 -6.82
C VAL A 12 -11.12 5.31 -5.36
N GLU A 13 -10.57 4.29 -4.70
CA GLU A 13 -10.18 4.39 -3.31
C GLU A 13 -8.66 4.34 -3.18
N TYR A 14 -8.15 5.03 -2.19
CA TYR A 14 -6.72 5.02 -1.93
C TYR A 14 -6.44 5.28 -0.44
N ILE A 15 -5.26 4.84 -0.01
CA ILE A 15 -4.76 5.14 1.32
C ILE A 15 -3.78 6.30 1.17
N ASN A 16 -4.03 7.39 1.88
CA ASN A 16 -3.15 8.54 1.83
C ASN A 16 -2.04 8.41 2.87
N ILE A 17 -0.81 8.74 2.47
CA ILE A 17 0.35 8.70 3.33
C ILE A 17 0.80 10.13 3.60
N ASP A 18 1.05 10.44 4.86
CA ASP A 18 1.57 11.74 5.25
C ASP A 18 3.07 11.61 5.51
N VAL A 19 3.86 11.97 4.51
CA VAL A 19 5.32 11.82 4.57
C VAL A 19 5.92 12.67 5.67
N SER A 20 5.29 13.80 6.01
CA SER A 20 5.80 14.67 7.07
C SER A 20 5.77 14.01 8.45
N ARG A 21 4.99 12.96 8.61
CA ARG A 21 4.87 12.24 9.87
C ARG A 21 5.71 10.97 9.95
N VAL A 22 6.33 10.56 8.86
CA VAL A 22 7.12 9.33 8.81
C VAL A 22 8.34 9.44 9.74
N PRO A 23 8.64 8.44 10.59
CA PRO A 23 7.90 7.20 10.76
C PRO A 23 6.63 7.38 11.60
N TYR A 24 5.58 6.69 11.19
CA TYR A 24 4.34 6.76 11.95
C TYR A 24 3.48 5.52 11.72
N THR A 25 2.53 5.33 12.62
CA THR A 25 1.64 4.17 12.59
C THR A 25 0.20 4.66 12.53
N PHE A 26 -0.62 4.01 11.73
CA PHE A 26 -2.03 4.34 11.64
C PHE A 26 -2.85 3.09 11.36
N SER A 27 -4.14 3.15 11.69
CA SER A 27 -5.08 2.07 11.40
C SER A 27 -5.80 2.34 10.10
N VAL A 28 -6.09 1.28 9.37
CA VAL A 28 -6.85 1.36 8.13
C VAL A 28 -7.79 0.17 8.05
N LYS A 29 -9.01 0.43 7.58
CA LYS A 29 -9.98 -0.63 7.41
C LYS A 29 -10.00 -1.07 5.96
N LEU A 30 -9.73 -2.34 5.73
CA LEU A 30 -9.68 -2.94 4.40
C LEU A 30 -10.57 -4.18 4.40
N SER A 31 -11.57 -4.20 3.51
CA SER A 31 -12.46 -5.37 3.36
C SER A 31 -13.02 -5.87 4.70
N ASP A 32 -13.60 -4.97 5.47
CA ASP A 32 -14.23 -5.28 6.76
C ASP A 32 -13.27 -5.67 7.88
N ARG A 33 -11.98 -5.60 7.64
CA ARG A 33 -10.97 -5.84 8.68
C ARG A 33 -10.14 -4.61 8.89
N THR A 34 -9.75 -4.39 10.14
CA THR A 34 -8.86 -3.29 10.48
C THR A 34 -7.44 -3.79 10.58
N TYR A 35 -6.55 -3.09 9.92
CA TYR A 35 -5.11 -3.38 9.93
C TYR A 35 -4.36 -2.18 10.45
N VAL A 36 -3.13 -2.39 10.84
CA VAL A 36 -2.24 -1.33 11.31
C VAL A 36 -1.04 -1.28 10.38
N PHE A 37 -0.78 -0.10 9.85
CA PHE A 37 0.38 0.14 8.98
C PHE A 37 1.40 0.97 9.74
N THR A 38 2.67 0.57 9.66
CA THR A 38 3.77 1.40 10.15
C THR A 38 4.62 1.79 8.95
N VAL A 39 4.68 3.08 8.66
CA VAL A 39 5.42 3.60 7.52
C VAL A 39 6.75 4.15 7.99
N LYS A 40 7.82 3.70 7.34
CA LYS A 40 9.19 4.11 7.66
C LYS A 40 9.93 4.49 6.39
N TYR A 41 10.99 5.24 6.54
CA TYR A 41 11.88 5.56 5.43
C TYR A 41 13.28 5.06 5.73
N ASN A 42 13.87 4.34 4.78
CA ASN A 42 15.23 3.86 4.88
C ASN A 42 16.15 4.85 4.20
N ASP A 43 16.89 5.63 4.97
CA ASP A 43 17.76 6.68 4.44
C ASP A 43 18.94 6.11 3.64
N THR A 44 19.44 4.95 4.04
CA THR A 44 20.56 4.32 3.36
C THR A 44 20.16 3.83 1.98
N GLY A 45 19.02 3.15 1.91
CA GLY A 45 18.54 2.60 0.64
C GLY A 45 17.75 3.58 -0.22
N GLY A 46 17.20 4.63 0.40
CA GLY A 46 16.43 5.63 -0.31
C GLY A 46 15.02 5.16 -0.69
N PHE A 47 14.34 4.44 0.21
CA PHE A 47 13.00 3.93 -0.07
C PHE A 47 12.15 3.88 1.19
N PHE A 48 10.84 3.86 0.98
CA PHE A 48 9.89 3.67 2.07
C PHE A 48 9.62 2.19 2.30
N THR A 49 9.30 1.84 3.53
CA THR A 49 8.84 0.50 3.88
C THR A 49 7.55 0.61 4.68
N ILE A 50 6.74 -0.45 4.60
CA ILE A 50 5.51 -0.53 5.37
C ILE A 50 5.46 -1.88 6.07
N ASP A 51 5.20 -1.84 7.37
CA ASP A 51 4.91 -3.03 8.15
C ASP A 51 3.40 -3.18 8.25
N LEU A 52 2.91 -4.39 8.13
CA LEU A 52 1.50 -4.70 8.22
C LEU A 52 1.25 -5.52 9.49
N LEU A 53 0.37 -5.03 10.35
CA LEU A 53 0.02 -5.71 11.59
C LEU A 53 -1.50 -5.85 11.68
N ASP A 54 -1.95 -6.79 12.50
CA ASP A 54 -3.34 -6.84 12.87
C ASP A 54 -3.59 -5.98 14.11
N THR A 55 -4.82 -5.92 14.59
CA THR A 55 -5.17 -5.07 15.73
C THR A 55 -4.66 -5.62 17.07
N ASN A 56 -4.17 -6.85 17.08
CA ASN A 56 -3.57 -7.46 18.25
C ASN A 56 -2.04 -7.31 18.24
N ASN A 57 -1.51 -6.49 17.32
CA ASN A 57 -0.09 -6.25 17.15
C ASN A 57 0.71 -7.45 16.64
N ASN A 58 0.03 -8.43 16.05
CA ASN A 58 0.73 -9.51 15.36
C ASN A 58 1.26 -8.98 14.04
N VAL A 59 2.55 -9.19 13.80
CA VAL A 59 3.17 -8.74 12.55
C VAL A 59 2.80 -9.72 11.44
N LEU A 60 2.12 -9.21 10.43
CA LEU A 60 1.71 -10.01 9.28
C LEU A 60 2.71 -9.89 8.15
N ALA A 61 3.31 -8.72 7.96
CA ALA A 61 4.39 -8.51 7.01
C ALA A 61 5.28 -7.41 7.55
N PHE A 62 6.60 -7.57 7.40
CA PHE A 62 7.56 -6.63 7.95
C PHE A 62 8.50 -6.14 6.86
N GLY A 63 8.65 -4.82 6.79
CA GLY A 63 9.64 -4.22 5.91
C GLY A 63 9.33 -4.32 4.43
N GLU A 64 8.05 -4.32 4.08
CA GLU A 64 7.67 -4.35 2.67
C GLU A 64 8.10 -3.06 1.99
N ILE A 65 8.92 -3.17 0.95
CA ILE A 65 9.42 -2.00 0.23
C ILE A 65 8.34 -1.45 -0.68
N VAL A 66 8.13 -0.13 -0.61
CA VAL A 66 7.16 0.54 -1.46
C VAL A 66 7.82 0.85 -2.80
N ARG A 67 7.37 0.16 -3.85
CA ARG A 67 7.89 0.34 -5.21
C ARG A 67 6.77 0.77 -6.14
N TYR A 68 7.07 1.70 -7.00
CA TYR A 68 6.07 2.21 -7.94
C TYR A 68 5.51 1.09 -8.82
N GLY A 69 4.19 1.02 -8.88
CA GLY A 69 3.51 0.07 -9.75
C GLY A 69 3.54 -1.38 -9.27
N ARG A 70 4.07 -1.66 -8.09
CA ARG A 70 4.13 -3.02 -7.56
C ARG A 70 3.18 -3.21 -6.41
N PRO A 71 2.35 -4.24 -6.45
CA PRO A 71 1.43 -4.52 -5.35
C PRO A 71 2.16 -4.77 -4.04
N LEU A 72 1.68 -4.16 -2.98
CA LEU A 72 2.20 -4.39 -1.64
C LEU A 72 1.68 -5.72 -1.10
N PHE A 73 2.51 -6.40 -0.33
CA PHE A 73 2.15 -7.64 0.35
C PHE A 73 1.71 -8.75 -0.61
N ASN A 74 2.18 -8.68 -1.83
CA ASN A 74 1.73 -9.57 -2.90
C ASN A 74 2.20 -11.02 -2.70
N VAL A 75 3.30 -11.21 -1.99
CA VAL A 75 3.84 -12.55 -1.76
C VAL A 75 3.24 -13.24 -0.54
N VAL A 76 2.42 -12.53 0.21
CA VAL A 76 1.83 -13.09 1.42
C VAL A 76 0.49 -13.71 1.06
N GLU A 77 0.51 -15.02 0.81
CA GLU A 77 -0.71 -15.78 0.59
C GLU A 77 -1.17 -16.32 1.92
N ASN A 78 -2.16 -15.67 2.48
CA ASN A 78 -2.71 -16.07 3.75
C ASN A 78 -4.19 -15.75 3.74
N GLU A 79 -5.01 -16.70 4.12
CA GLU A 79 -6.45 -16.49 4.18
C GLU A 79 -6.84 -15.40 5.19
N HIS A 80 -5.90 -15.04 6.06
CA HIS A 80 -6.09 -13.93 6.99
C HIS A 80 -5.84 -12.58 6.33
N PHE A 81 -5.51 -12.57 5.04
CA PHE A 81 -5.28 -11.36 4.26
C PHE A 81 -6.31 -11.20 3.15
N PRO A 82 -7.59 -11.05 3.49
CA PRO A 82 -8.57 -10.75 2.44
C PRO A 82 -8.53 -9.27 2.11
N ILE A 83 -7.34 -8.76 1.81
CA ILE A 83 -7.17 -7.35 1.53
C ILE A 83 -7.24 -7.10 0.03
N PRO A 84 -7.68 -5.92 -0.38
CA PRO A 84 -7.59 -5.53 -1.78
C PRO A 84 -6.14 -5.43 -2.20
N VAL A 85 -5.90 -5.41 -3.50
CA VAL A 85 -4.58 -5.17 -4.04
C VAL A 85 -4.24 -3.70 -3.81
N ILE A 86 -3.07 -3.44 -3.22
CA ILE A 86 -2.62 -2.08 -2.91
C ILE A 86 -1.43 -1.77 -3.80
N ILE A 87 -1.58 -0.77 -4.67
CA ILE A 87 -0.52 -0.44 -5.63
C ILE A 87 -0.15 1.04 -5.52
N PRO A 88 1.13 1.34 -5.24
CA PRO A 88 1.61 2.73 -5.28
C PRO A 88 1.69 3.21 -6.71
N MET A 89 0.93 4.23 -7.06
CA MET A 89 0.99 4.80 -8.41
C MET A 89 0.44 6.21 -8.45
N CYS A 90 0.66 6.86 -9.59
CA CYS A 90 0.08 8.15 -9.91
C CYS A 90 -0.88 7.95 -11.09
N LEU A 91 -2.15 8.25 -10.89
CA LEU A 91 -3.14 8.05 -11.94
C LEU A 91 -3.23 9.23 -12.92
N SER A 92 -2.63 10.36 -12.57
CA SER A 92 -2.74 11.58 -13.39
C SER A 92 -1.57 11.81 -14.33
N SER A 93 -0.53 11.00 -14.26
CA SER A 93 0.67 11.21 -15.07
C SER A 93 1.41 9.89 -15.29
N ASP A 94 1.91 9.71 -16.51
CA ASP A 94 2.76 8.57 -16.84
C ASP A 94 4.25 8.88 -16.67
N ASP A 95 4.57 10.11 -16.27
CA ASP A 95 5.96 10.54 -16.13
C ASP A 95 6.60 10.08 -14.83
N ILE A 96 5.81 9.66 -13.87
CA ILE A 96 6.30 9.23 -12.57
C ILE A 96 6.52 7.73 -12.61
N ALA A 97 7.74 7.31 -12.26
CA ALA A 97 8.12 5.89 -12.28
C ALA A 97 8.70 5.42 -10.96
N GLU A 98 8.80 6.30 -9.97
CA GLU A 98 9.39 5.98 -8.68
C GLU A 98 8.60 6.62 -7.55
N VAL A 99 8.67 6.01 -6.37
CA VAL A 99 8.13 6.57 -5.15
C VAL A 99 9.25 7.32 -4.45
N THR A 100 9.06 8.62 -4.23
CA THR A 100 10.07 9.49 -3.62
C THR A 100 9.48 10.21 -2.42
N LYS A 101 10.37 10.84 -1.62
CA LYS A 101 9.93 11.68 -0.52
C LYS A 101 9.07 12.86 -0.99
N GLU A 102 9.31 13.31 -2.20
CA GLU A 102 8.65 14.49 -2.76
C GLU A 102 7.28 14.14 -3.32
N ASN A 103 7.07 12.91 -3.77
CA ASN A 103 5.79 12.57 -4.41
C ASN A 103 4.89 11.63 -3.61
N PHE A 104 5.42 10.92 -2.62
CA PHE A 104 4.62 9.95 -1.87
C PHE A 104 3.60 10.68 -0.99
N GLY A 105 2.34 10.33 -1.16
CA GLY A 105 1.26 11.01 -0.48
C GLY A 105 0.76 12.25 -1.20
N ARG A 106 1.39 12.58 -2.30
CA ARG A 106 1.00 13.70 -3.17
C ARG A 106 0.55 13.15 -4.50
N GLU A 107 1.45 13.10 -5.49
CA GLU A 107 1.15 12.50 -6.80
C GLU A 107 1.01 10.98 -6.70
N VAL A 108 1.84 10.34 -5.88
CA VAL A 108 1.80 8.88 -5.70
C VAL A 108 1.01 8.54 -4.46
N LYS A 109 -0.02 7.72 -4.65
CA LYS A 109 -0.86 7.25 -3.55
C LYS A 109 -0.96 5.73 -3.60
N LEU A 110 -1.44 5.16 -2.51
CA LEU A 110 -1.64 3.70 -2.44
C LEU A 110 -3.07 3.41 -2.88
N TYR A 111 -3.24 3.06 -4.15
CA TYR A 111 -4.56 2.79 -4.72
C TYR A 111 -5.01 1.37 -4.43
N LEU A 112 -6.29 1.23 -4.19
CA LEU A 112 -6.92 -0.04 -3.83
C LEU A 112 -7.67 -0.60 -5.02
N TYR A 113 -7.42 -1.88 -5.29
CA TYR A 113 -8.09 -2.60 -6.36
C TYR A 113 -8.67 -3.88 -5.81
N GLU A 114 -9.82 -4.27 -6.33
CA GLU A 114 -10.43 -5.50 -5.91
C GLU A 114 -9.66 -6.70 -6.47
N ARG A 115 -9.43 -7.69 -5.62
CA ARG A 115 -8.78 -8.92 -6.03
C ARG A 115 -9.85 -9.94 -6.39
N LYS A 116 -9.80 -10.44 -7.62
CA LYS A 116 -10.70 -11.48 -8.07
C LYS A 116 -10.02 -12.83 -8.02
N VAL A 117 -10.76 -13.81 -7.57
CA VAL A 117 -10.33 -15.20 -7.53
C VAL A 117 -11.22 -15.98 -8.47
N ASN A 118 -10.62 -16.62 -9.43
CA ASN A 118 -11.36 -17.45 -10.39
C ASN A 118 -11.33 -18.91 -9.97
#